data_d5e4bb31933dc3ae137452118c6f4051
#
_entry.id   d5e4bb31933dc3ae137452118c6f4051
#
_cell.length_a   1.000
_cell.length_b   1.000
_cell.length_c   1.000
_cell.angle_alpha   90.00
_cell.angle_beta   90.00
_cell.angle_gamma   90.00
#
_symmetry.space_group_name_H-M   'P 1'
#
loop_
_entity.id
_entity.type
_entity.pdbx_description
1 polymer ?
#
loop_
_entity_poly.entity_id
_entity_poly.type
_entity_poly.pdbx_seq_one_letter_code
_entity_poly.pdbx_strand_id
1 'polypeptide(L)'
;AWAAQDGAGNILPPLRIDAAAEDWPASLRSEHAPAAIFCINMIHIAPWAAAQGLLRHAGHLLPPGGSLILYGPFRRGDRPLEPGNAAFDASLRERNPEWGLRDLNEVAALAAEAGFGEPKIVEMPANNLSVVFRKQAAR
;
A
#
# COMPACT_ATOMS: atom_id res chain seq x y z
N ALA A 1 11.27 -6.43 19.29
CA ALA A 1 11.48 -6.08 20.69
C ALA A 1 10.18 -5.98 21.46
N TRP A 2 9.28 -5.01 21.17
CA TRP A 2 8.00 -4.85 21.91
C TRP A 2 7.03 -6.04 21.74
N ALA A 3 6.98 -6.67 20.55
CA ALA A 3 6.14 -7.85 20.31
C ALA A 3 6.49 -9.04 21.24
N ALA A 4 7.77 -9.18 21.59
CA ALA A 4 8.20 -10.19 22.55
C ALA A 4 7.87 -9.81 24.00
N GLN A 5 7.77 -8.50 24.30
CA GLN A 5 7.38 -8.01 25.62
C GLN A 5 5.88 -8.17 25.90
N ASP A 6 5.05 -8.02 24.86
CA ASP A 6 3.59 -8.14 24.97
C ASP A 6 3.08 -9.59 24.97
N GLY A 7 3.98 -10.57 24.81
CA GLY A 7 3.62 -12.00 24.82
C GLY A 7 2.73 -12.45 23.68
N ALA A 8 2.66 -11.68 22.59
CA ALA A 8 1.87 -12.03 21.41
C ALA A 8 2.52 -13.17 20.64
N GLY A 9 2.13 -14.41 20.93
CA GLY A 9 2.69 -15.61 20.32
C GLY A 9 2.36 -15.82 18.83
N ASN A 10 1.49 -14.96 18.26
CA ASN A 10 1.06 -15.00 16.86
C ASN A 10 1.76 -13.97 15.96
N ILE A 11 2.74 -13.22 16.48
CA ILE A 11 3.53 -12.26 15.71
C ILE A 11 4.84 -12.91 15.29
N LEU A 12 5.05 -13.05 13.98
CA LEU A 12 6.29 -13.57 13.43
C LEU A 12 7.39 -12.49 13.46
N PRO A 13 8.67 -12.90 13.45
CA PRO A 13 9.76 -11.95 13.34
C PRO A 13 9.63 -11.06 12.10
N PRO A 14 9.99 -9.76 12.19
CA PRO A 14 9.93 -8.87 11.05
C PRO A 14 10.93 -9.28 9.97
N LEU A 15 10.52 -9.13 8.71
CA LEU A 15 11.38 -9.32 7.54
C LEU A 15 11.74 -7.96 6.96
N ARG A 16 12.98 -7.81 6.50
CA ARG A 16 13.39 -6.66 5.72
C ARG A 16 12.99 -6.88 4.26
N ILE A 17 12.11 -6.05 3.74
CA ILE A 17 11.60 -6.14 2.37
C ILE A 17 11.79 -4.77 1.71
N ASP A 18 12.44 -4.76 0.54
CA ASP A 18 12.38 -3.63 -0.38
C ASP A 18 11.13 -3.80 -1.25
N ALA A 19 10.18 -2.87 -1.12
CA ALA A 19 8.92 -2.94 -1.88
C ALA A 19 9.15 -2.87 -3.40
N ALA A 20 10.19 -2.17 -3.85
CA ALA A 20 10.53 -2.01 -5.26
C ALA A 20 11.32 -3.19 -5.84
N ALA A 21 11.83 -4.10 -4.99
CA ALA A 21 12.63 -5.23 -5.47
C ALA A 21 11.84 -6.13 -6.42
N GLU A 22 12.56 -6.72 -7.37
CA GLU A 22 11.98 -7.66 -8.34
C GLU A 22 11.41 -8.89 -7.63
N ASP A 23 12.14 -9.39 -6.65
CA ASP A 23 11.73 -10.55 -5.84
C ASP A 23 11.57 -10.19 -4.36
N TRP A 24 10.51 -10.72 -3.76
CA TRP A 24 10.32 -10.71 -2.32
C TRP A 24 10.70 -12.06 -1.71
N PRO A 25 11.04 -12.11 -0.38
CA PRO A 25 11.45 -13.36 0.27
C PRO A 25 10.50 -14.51 0.03
N ALA A 26 11.04 -15.67 -0.34
CA ALA A 26 10.26 -16.87 -0.60
C ALA A 26 9.44 -17.34 0.62
N SER A 27 9.90 -16.99 1.83
CA SER A 27 9.17 -17.28 3.08
C SER A 27 7.79 -16.61 3.17
N LEU A 28 7.52 -15.57 2.38
CA LEU A 28 6.20 -14.96 2.28
C LEU A 28 5.22 -15.82 1.46
N ARG A 29 5.72 -16.77 0.70
CA ARG A 29 4.94 -17.76 -0.06
C ARG A 29 4.76 -19.06 0.72
N SER A 30 4.68 -18.99 2.05
CA SER A 30 4.48 -20.14 2.91
C SER A 30 3.15 -20.84 2.61
N GLU A 31 2.93 -22.01 3.23
CA GLU A 31 1.73 -22.86 3.06
C GLU A 31 0.41 -22.12 3.30
N HIS A 32 0.48 -20.94 3.93
CA HIS A 32 -0.68 -20.10 4.22
C HIS A 32 -0.53 -18.75 3.53
N ALA A 33 -1.26 -18.57 2.43
CA ALA A 33 -1.37 -17.27 1.77
C ALA A 33 -1.95 -16.22 2.74
N PRO A 34 -1.43 -14.97 2.76
CA PRO A 34 -1.98 -13.93 3.61
C PRO A 34 -3.42 -13.61 3.21
N ALA A 35 -4.29 -13.38 4.18
CA ALA A 35 -5.67 -12.95 3.93
C ALA A 35 -5.74 -11.46 3.61
N ALA A 36 -4.80 -10.67 4.14
CA ALA A 36 -4.70 -9.23 3.91
C ALA A 36 -3.27 -8.73 3.99
N ILE A 37 -3.02 -7.64 3.26
CA ILE A 37 -1.78 -6.87 3.32
C ILE A 37 -2.16 -5.42 3.64
N PHE A 38 -1.47 -4.82 4.61
CA PHE A 38 -1.65 -3.42 4.99
C PHE A 38 -0.40 -2.62 4.63
N CYS A 39 -0.59 -1.44 4.07
CA CYS A 39 0.50 -0.50 3.80
C CYS A 39 0.04 0.92 4.16
N ILE A 40 0.70 1.51 5.14
CA ILE A 40 0.33 2.81 5.72
C ILE A 40 1.38 3.84 5.33
N ASN A 41 1.00 4.87 4.60
CA ASN A 41 1.80 6.02 4.16
C ASN A 41 3.03 5.71 3.28
N MET A 42 3.48 4.48 3.16
CA MET A 42 4.76 4.12 2.54
C MET A 42 4.86 4.59 1.09
N ILE A 43 3.84 4.42 0.27
CA ILE A 43 3.89 4.74 -1.16
C ILE A 43 4.05 6.25 -1.46
N HIS A 44 3.71 7.12 -0.50
CA HIS A 44 3.89 8.58 -0.62
C HIS A 44 5.30 9.01 -0.22
N ILE A 45 5.99 8.22 0.60
CA ILE A 45 7.32 8.48 1.16
C ILE A 45 8.35 7.51 0.57
N ALA A 46 8.17 7.16 -0.67
CA ALA A 46 9.01 6.25 -1.43
C ALA A 46 8.93 6.59 -2.92
N PRO A 47 9.90 6.18 -3.75
CA PRO A 47 9.77 6.25 -5.20
C PRO A 47 8.55 5.48 -5.70
N TRP A 48 8.00 5.90 -6.84
CA TRP A 48 6.84 5.23 -7.45
C TRP A 48 7.06 3.72 -7.67
N ALA A 49 8.29 3.31 -7.94
CA ALA A 49 8.66 1.90 -8.06
C ALA A 49 8.26 1.05 -6.84
N ALA A 50 8.22 1.64 -5.64
CA ALA A 50 7.76 0.95 -4.43
C ALA A 50 6.26 0.64 -4.48
N ALA A 51 5.43 1.55 -5.01
CA ALA A 51 4.01 1.29 -5.23
C ALA A 51 3.81 0.20 -6.28
N GLN A 52 4.55 0.27 -7.39
CA GLN A 52 4.51 -0.73 -8.45
C GLN A 52 4.87 -2.13 -7.93
N GLY A 53 5.95 -2.23 -7.17
CA GLY A 53 6.39 -3.49 -6.56
C GLY A 53 5.39 -4.02 -5.54
N LEU A 54 4.88 -3.15 -4.65
CA LEU A 54 3.86 -3.53 -3.67
C LEU A 54 2.63 -4.13 -4.35
N LEU A 55 2.06 -3.46 -5.33
CA LEU A 55 0.84 -3.92 -6.02
C LEU A 55 1.09 -5.24 -6.76
N ARG A 56 2.22 -5.35 -7.47
CA ARG A 56 2.61 -6.58 -8.17
C ARG A 56 2.74 -7.76 -7.20
N HIS A 57 3.49 -7.59 -6.12
CA HIS A 57 3.70 -8.67 -5.14
C HIS A 57 2.43 -9.01 -4.35
N ALA A 58 1.64 -8.00 -3.96
CA ALA A 58 0.35 -8.23 -3.33
C ALA A 58 -0.59 -9.02 -4.25
N GLY A 59 -0.60 -8.70 -5.54
CA GLY A 59 -1.36 -9.44 -6.56
C GLY A 59 -0.97 -10.91 -6.68
N HIS A 60 0.30 -11.25 -6.44
CA HIS A 60 0.79 -12.63 -6.45
C HIS A 60 0.58 -13.37 -5.12
N LEU A 61 0.65 -12.64 -3.99
CA LEU A 61 0.57 -13.25 -2.66
C LEU A 61 -0.86 -13.45 -2.17
N LEU A 62 -1.76 -12.52 -2.50
CA LEU A 62 -3.13 -12.58 -2.03
C LEU A 62 -3.95 -13.57 -2.86
N PRO A 63 -4.70 -14.48 -2.19
CA PRO A 63 -5.66 -15.34 -2.87
C PRO A 63 -6.87 -14.52 -3.35
N PRO A 64 -7.69 -15.06 -4.26
CA PRO A 64 -8.99 -14.47 -4.60
C PRO A 64 -9.80 -14.16 -3.33
N GLY A 65 -10.34 -12.93 -3.26
CA GLY A 65 -11.03 -12.41 -2.07
C GLY A 65 -10.12 -11.80 -1.01
N GLY A 66 -8.80 -11.99 -1.09
CA GLY A 66 -7.83 -11.34 -0.20
C GLY A 66 -7.81 -9.83 -0.41
N SER A 67 -7.39 -9.09 0.60
CA SER A 67 -7.45 -7.63 0.62
C SER A 67 -6.07 -6.98 0.67
N LEU A 68 -5.86 -5.98 -0.18
CA LEU A 68 -4.79 -5.00 0.00
C LEU A 68 -5.42 -3.70 0.52
N ILE A 69 -4.96 -3.23 1.68
CA ILE A 69 -5.46 -2.02 2.32
C ILE A 69 -4.33 -0.99 2.34
N LEU A 70 -4.53 0.11 1.64
CA LEU A 70 -3.65 1.25 1.67
C LEU A 70 -4.27 2.35 2.53
N TYR A 71 -3.45 3.04 3.30
CA TYR A 71 -3.89 4.18 4.10
C TYR A 71 -2.94 5.36 3.85
N GLY A 72 -3.51 6.54 3.67
CA GLY A 72 -2.73 7.76 3.53
C GLY A 72 -3.50 8.92 2.89
N PRO A 73 -2.81 10.05 2.67
CA PRO A 73 -3.37 11.26 2.09
C PRO A 73 -3.21 11.25 0.57
N PHE A 74 -4.13 10.64 -0.15
CA PHE A 74 -4.09 10.53 -1.61
C PHE A 74 -4.51 11.82 -2.30
N ARG A 75 -3.95 12.10 -3.49
CA ARG A 75 -4.57 12.97 -4.47
C ARG A 75 -5.80 12.29 -5.07
N ARG A 76 -6.78 13.07 -5.48
CA ARG A 76 -8.03 12.59 -6.08
C ARG A 76 -8.28 13.25 -7.44
N GLY A 77 -7.48 12.89 -8.44
CA GLY A 77 -7.54 13.49 -9.77
C GLY A 77 -7.27 14.99 -9.74
N ASP A 78 -8.11 15.77 -10.41
CA ASP A 78 -7.98 17.21 -10.53
C ASP A 78 -8.47 18.01 -9.30
N ARG A 79 -8.93 17.34 -8.25
CA ARG A 79 -9.33 18.01 -7.02
C ARG A 79 -8.13 18.73 -6.40
N PRO A 80 -8.26 19.99 -5.99
CA PRO A 80 -7.24 20.67 -5.20
C PRO A 80 -6.99 19.89 -3.91
N LEU A 81 -5.71 19.79 -3.50
CA LEU A 81 -5.38 19.25 -2.18
C LEU A 81 -5.87 20.19 -1.08
N GLU A 82 -6.35 19.63 0.01
CA GLU A 82 -6.58 20.36 1.25
C GLU A 82 -5.26 21.01 1.71
N PRO A 83 -5.30 22.17 2.39
CA PRO A 83 -4.08 22.90 2.75
C PRO A 83 -3.05 22.05 3.50
N GLY A 84 -3.49 21.19 4.42
CA GLY A 84 -2.60 20.28 5.15
C GLY A 84 -1.91 19.26 4.25
N ASN A 85 -2.66 18.66 3.33
CA ASN A 85 -2.12 17.71 2.36
C ASN A 85 -1.20 18.41 1.35
N ALA A 86 -1.53 19.62 0.91
CA ALA A 86 -0.67 20.40 0.03
C ALA A 86 0.68 20.71 0.68
N ALA A 87 0.67 21.15 1.95
CA ALA A 87 1.89 21.40 2.72
C ALA A 87 2.71 20.12 2.91
N PHE A 88 2.06 19.00 3.17
CA PHE A 88 2.73 17.70 3.32
C PHE A 88 3.35 17.23 2.00
N ASP A 89 2.64 17.33 0.89
CA ASP A 89 3.16 16.99 -0.44
C ASP A 89 4.40 17.82 -0.79
N ALA A 90 4.35 19.14 -0.55
CA ALA A 90 5.48 20.04 -0.77
C ALA A 90 6.70 19.63 0.09
N SER A 91 6.48 19.35 1.37
CA SER A 91 7.53 18.89 2.30
C SER A 91 8.16 17.55 1.85
N LEU A 92 7.36 16.62 1.35
CA LEU A 92 7.88 15.36 0.83
C LEU A 92 8.77 15.58 -0.40
N ARG A 93 8.31 16.38 -1.36
CA ARG A 93 9.06 16.68 -2.61
C ARG A 93 10.35 17.44 -2.35
N GLU A 94 10.36 18.32 -1.34
CA GLU A 94 11.56 19.02 -0.90
C GLU A 94 12.61 18.06 -0.34
N ARG A 95 12.16 17.07 0.43
CA ARG A 95 13.03 16.05 1.03
C ARG A 95 13.56 15.03 0.01
N ASN A 96 12.73 14.67 -0.94
CA ASN A 96 13.10 13.79 -2.04
C ASN A 96 12.16 14.02 -3.24
N PRO A 97 12.68 14.38 -4.44
CA PRO A 97 11.86 14.68 -5.61
C PRO A 97 11.06 13.46 -6.13
N GLU A 98 11.44 12.24 -5.76
CA GLU A 98 10.70 11.03 -6.11
C GLU A 98 9.53 10.73 -5.17
N TRP A 99 9.39 11.46 -4.07
CA TRP A 99 8.31 11.34 -3.11
C TRP A 99 7.17 12.30 -3.42
N GLY A 100 6.01 12.03 -2.87
CA GLY A 100 4.85 12.91 -2.98
C GLY A 100 3.54 12.13 -2.85
N LEU A 101 2.46 12.85 -2.65
CA LEU A 101 1.15 12.23 -2.55
C LEU A 101 0.76 11.61 -3.89
N ARG A 102 0.40 10.32 -3.85
CA ARG A 102 0.03 9.57 -5.04
C ARG A 102 -1.43 9.84 -5.41
N ASP A 103 -1.69 9.88 -6.71
CA ASP A 103 -3.05 9.97 -7.23
C ASP A 103 -3.77 8.64 -7.07
N LEU A 104 -4.98 8.69 -6.52
CA LEU A 104 -5.80 7.50 -6.29
C LEU A 104 -6.15 6.78 -7.59
N ASN A 105 -6.38 7.52 -8.68
CA ASN A 105 -6.71 6.93 -9.97
C ASN A 105 -5.52 6.16 -10.57
N GLU A 106 -4.30 6.71 -10.43
CA GLU A 106 -3.07 6.02 -10.87
C GLU A 106 -2.82 4.75 -10.07
N VAL A 107 -3.03 4.80 -8.75
CA VAL A 107 -2.90 3.62 -7.89
C VAL A 107 -3.96 2.57 -8.21
N ALA A 108 -5.21 2.99 -8.47
CA ALA A 108 -6.29 2.08 -8.85
C ALA A 108 -6.03 1.40 -10.21
N ALA A 109 -5.51 2.14 -11.19
CA ALA A 109 -5.11 1.57 -12.48
C ALA A 109 -4.02 0.51 -12.31
N LEU A 110 -2.99 0.81 -11.53
CA LEU A 110 -1.91 -0.12 -11.21
C LEU A 110 -2.44 -1.37 -10.46
N ALA A 111 -3.40 -1.18 -9.55
CA ALA A 111 -4.04 -2.29 -8.84
C ALA A 111 -4.83 -3.19 -9.80
N ALA A 112 -5.55 -2.61 -10.76
CA ALA A 112 -6.28 -3.37 -11.77
C ALA A 112 -5.35 -4.26 -12.60
N GLU A 113 -4.19 -3.75 -13.01
CA GLU A 113 -3.15 -4.54 -13.70
C GLU A 113 -2.64 -5.71 -12.86
N ALA A 114 -2.59 -5.55 -11.53
CA ALA A 114 -2.19 -6.60 -10.59
C ALA A 114 -3.33 -7.58 -10.22
N GLY A 115 -4.52 -7.42 -10.81
CA GLY A 115 -5.67 -8.32 -10.65
C GLY A 115 -6.57 -7.97 -9.48
N PHE A 116 -6.59 -6.71 -9.06
CA PHE A 116 -7.55 -6.21 -8.07
C PHE A 116 -8.75 -5.56 -8.76
N GLY A 117 -9.88 -5.58 -8.09
CA GLY A 117 -11.08 -4.85 -8.52
C GLY A 117 -11.05 -3.38 -8.12
N GLU A 118 -12.13 -2.68 -8.45
CA GLU A 118 -12.34 -1.29 -8.02
C GLU A 118 -12.21 -1.16 -6.50
N PRO A 119 -11.51 -0.14 -5.99
CA PRO A 119 -11.32 0.03 -4.56
C PRO A 119 -12.58 0.51 -3.85
N LYS A 120 -12.79 0.01 -2.64
CA LYS A 120 -13.66 0.67 -1.68
C LYS A 120 -12.86 1.75 -0.95
N ILE A 121 -13.35 2.97 -0.98
CA ILE A 121 -12.71 4.13 -0.35
C ILE A 121 -13.47 4.51 0.90
N VAL A 122 -12.76 4.67 2.00
CA VAL A 122 -13.30 5.16 3.27
C VAL A 122 -12.57 6.43 3.68
N GLU A 123 -13.30 7.51 3.84
CA GLU A 123 -12.74 8.77 4.33
C GLU A 123 -12.36 8.63 5.80
N MET A 124 -11.17 9.08 6.13
CA MET A 124 -10.56 8.98 7.45
C MET A 124 -10.22 10.38 7.96
N PRO A 125 -9.99 10.54 9.28
CA PRO A 125 -9.59 11.84 9.84
C PRO A 125 -8.34 12.42 9.17
N ALA A 126 -8.22 13.75 9.21
CA ALA A 126 -7.09 14.52 8.69
C ALA A 126 -6.87 14.32 7.17
N ASN A 127 -7.95 14.20 6.42
CA ASN A 127 -7.93 14.04 4.95
C ASN A 127 -7.15 12.80 4.47
N ASN A 128 -7.07 11.77 5.30
CA ASN A 128 -6.58 10.47 4.89
C ASN A 128 -7.70 9.61 4.30
N LEU A 129 -7.31 8.61 3.53
CA LEU A 129 -8.21 7.60 2.98
C LEU A 129 -7.74 6.21 3.39
N SER A 130 -8.68 5.32 3.70
CA SER A 130 -8.47 3.89 3.63
C SER A 130 -8.97 3.41 2.27
N VAL A 131 -8.07 2.80 1.51
CA VAL A 131 -8.33 2.32 0.14
C VAL A 131 -8.22 0.81 0.15
N VAL A 132 -9.34 0.12 0.01
CA VAL A 132 -9.42 -1.34 0.13
C VAL A 132 -9.61 -1.96 -1.25
N PHE A 133 -8.61 -2.67 -1.72
CA PHE A 133 -8.65 -3.45 -2.94
C PHE A 133 -8.92 -4.93 -2.62
N ARG A 134 -9.80 -5.56 -3.39
CA ARG A 134 -10.08 -7.00 -3.31
C ARG A 134 -9.44 -7.71 -4.49
N LYS A 135 -8.66 -8.76 -4.21
CA LYS A 135 -8.11 -9.62 -5.24
C LYS A 135 -9.23 -10.36 -5.93
N GLN A 136 -9.30 -10.24 -7.25
CA GLN A 136 -10.28 -10.93 -8.08
C GLN A 136 -9.83 -12.36 -8.39
N ALA A 137 -10.79 -13.22 -8.68
CA ALA A 137 -10.49 -14.54 -9.22
C ALA A 137 -9.86 -14.40 -10.61
N ALA A 138 -8.93 -15.28 -10.96
CA ALA A 138 -8.43 -15.39 -12.33
C ALA A 138 -9.60 -15.74 -13.26
N ARG A 139 -9.62 -15.09 -14.42
CA ARG A 139 -10.60 -15.41 -15.48
C ARG A 139 -10.17 -16.65 -16.24
#